data_ac87b1c9c3f38f19944bf31136df3047
#
_entry.id   ac87b1c9c3f38f19944bf31136df3047
#
_cell.length_a   1.000
_cell.length_b   1.000
_cell.length_c   1.000
_cell.angle_alpha   90.00
_cell.angle_beta   90.00
_cell.angle_gamma   90.00
#
_symmetry.space_group_name_H-M   'P 1'
#
loop_
_entity.id
_entity.type
_entity.pdbx_description
1 polymer ?
#
loop_
_entity_poly.entity_id
_entity_poly.type
_entity_poly.pdbx_seq_one_letter_code
_entity_poly.pdbx_strand_id
1 'polypeptide(L)'
;MDKGLLTRLEDVRHKVADKAHTVAGQASELVVNAMGFLGVPYKRGGTSAESGFDCSGFVRAMYQQTVGLLLPRSADQQAAATQTIDKKELQPGDLVFFNTMRRSFSHVGIYVGYGKFIHAPRSGAEVRVEDMSISYWARRFNGARRVATSSTGENLVSAKQ
;
A
#
# COMPACT_ATOMS: atom_id res chain seq x y z
N MET A 1 -4.72 -46.74 -12.74
CA MET A 1 -5.01 -45.41 -12.26
C MET A 1 -4.27 -44.36 -13.07
N ASP A 2 -4.97 -43.39 -13.54
CA ASP A 2 -4.37 -42.39 -14.42
C ASP A 2 -3.68 -41.26 -13.60
N LYS A 3 -2.39 -41.43 -13.42
CA LYS A 3 -1.57 -40.47 -12.71
C LYS A 3 -1.53 -39.14 -13.43
N GLY A 4 -1.68 -39.12 -14.77
CA GLY A 4 -1.68 -37.89 -15.55
C GLY A 4 -2.91 -37.02 -15.28
N LEU A 5 -4.07 -37.65 -15.11
CA LEU A 5 -5.31 -36.94 -14.82
C LEU A 5 -5.25 -36.27 -13.44
N LEU A 6 -4.76 -37.02 -12.44
CA LEU A 6 -4.60 -36.49 -11.08
C LEU A 6 -3.63 -35.29 -11.06
N THR A 7 -2.53 -35.40 -11.80
CA THR A 7 -1.55 -34.35 -11.90
C THR A 7 -2.15 -33.08 -12.54
N ARG A 8 -2.98 -33.26 -13.58
CA ARG A 8 -3.66 -32.15 -14.24
C ARG A 8 -4.64 -31.47 -13.31
N LEU A 9 -5.40 -32.23 -12.53
CA LEU A 9 -6.34 -31.65 -11.57
C LEU A 9 -5.61 -30.89 -10.48
N GLU A 10 -4.51 -31.42 -9.99
CA GLU A 10 -3.67 -30.76 -9.00
C GLU A 10 -3.07 -29.48 -9.59
N ASP A 11 -2.61 -29.51 -10.83
CA ASP A 11 -2.06 -28.33 -11.51
C ASP A 11 -3.12 -27.23 -11.64
N VAL A 12 -4.35 -27.57 -12.01
CA VAL A 12 -5.44 -26.61 -12.14
C VAL A 12 -5.77 -25.99 -10.78
N ARG A 13 -5.89 -26.84 -9.74
CA ARG A 13 -6.13 -26.37 -8.37
C ARG A 13 -4.99 -25.48 -7.91
N HIS A 14 -3.78 -25.85 -8.20
CA HIS A 14 -2.58 -25.12 -7.81
C HIS A 14 -2.54 -23.76 -8.50
N LYS A 15 -2.87 -23.69 -9.78
CA LYS A 15 -2.92 -22.41 -10.52
C LYS A 15 -3.98 -21.48 -9.98
N VAL A 16 -5.17 -22.00 -9.66
CA VAL A 16 -6.24 -21.19 -9.08
C VAL A 16 -5.85 -20.72 -7.68
N ALA A 17 -5.31 -21.62 -6.87
CA ALA A 17 -4.84 -21.29 -5.52
C ALA A 17 -3.67 -20.29 -5.58
N ASP A 18 -2.74 -20.47 -6.52
CA ASP A 18 -1.60 -19.56 -6.69
C ASP A 18 -2.05 -18.16 -7.08
N LYS A 19 -3.04 -18.05 -7.97
CA LYS A 19 -3.53 -16.75 -8.40
C LYS A 19 -4.17 -15.99 -7.24
N ALA A 20 -5.04 -16.64 -6.48
CA ALA A 20 -5.65 -16.06 -5.30
C ALA A 20 -4.59 -15.79 -4.22
N HIS A 21 -3.67 -16.72 -4.04
CA HIS A 21 -2.58 -16.60 -3.08
C HIS A 21 -1.59 -15.50 -3.46
N THR A 22 -1.36 -15.28 -4.77
CA THR A 22 -0.47 -14.21 -5.25
C THR A 22 -1.01 -12.83 -4.89
N VAL A 23 -2.31 -12.60 -5.03
CA VAL A 23 -2.92 -11.31 -4.65
C VAL A 23 -2.80 -11.10 -3.14
N ALA A 24 -3.16 -12.10 -2.34
CA ALA A 24 -3.01 -12.05 -0.89
C ALA A 24 -1.53 -12.00 -0.50
N GLY A 25 -0.68 -12.73 -1.22
CA GLY A 25 0.76 -12.77 -1.00
C GLY A 25 1.43 -11.43 -1.25
N GLN A 26 1.02 -10.71 -2.31
CA GLN A 26 1.56 -9.39 -2.61
C GLN A 26 1.21 -8.38 -1.52
N ALA A 27 -0.02 -8.43 -1.01
CA ALA A 27 -0.42 -7.56 0.09
C ALA A 27 0.36 -7.87 1.35
N SER A 28 0.56 -9.16 1.66
CA SER A 28 1.36 -9.60 2.80
C SER A 28 2.82 -9.20 2.65
N GLU A 29 3.39 -9.37 1.46
CA GLU A 29 4.77 -8.99 1.18
C GLU A 29 4.96 -7.49 1.30
N LEU A 30 3.99 -6.70 0.85
CA LEU A 30 4.04 -5.26 0.95
C LEU A 30 4.12 -4.82 2.42
N VAL A 31 3.27 -5.40 3.27
CA VAL A 31 3.28 -5.09 4.70
C VAL A 31 4.58 -5.54 5.35
N VAL A 32 5.04 -6.76 5.05
CA VAL A 32 6.30 -7.28 5.60
C VAL A 32 7.48 -6.42 5.17
N ASN A 33 7.55 -6.06 3.89
CA ASN A 33 8.61 -5.18 3.40
C ASN A 33 8.56 -3.81 4.08
N ALA A 34 7.36 -3.24 4.20
CA ALA A 34 7.19 -1.96 4.87
C ALA A 34 7.67 -2.02 6.32
N MET A 35 7.32 -3.09 7.03
CA MET A 35 7.76 -3.29 8.41
C MET A 35 9.27 -3.41 8.53
N GLY A 36 9.94 -3.89 7.49
CA GLY A 36 11.41 -3.96 7.44
C GLY A 36 12.09 -2.60 7.40
N PHE A 37 11.33 -1.53 7.13
CA PHE A 37 11.87 -0.17 7.08
C PHE A 37 11.55 0.64 8.35
N LEU A 38 10.98 -0.01 9.37
CA LEU A 38 10.76 0.65 10.67
C LEU A 38 12.08 1.24 11.16
N GLY A 39 12.01 2.48 11.63
CA GLY A 39 13.20 3.18 12.13
C GLY A 39 13.96 3.98 11.10
N VAL A 40 13.64 3.86 9.81
CA VAL A 40 14.28 4.68 8.78
C VAL A 40 13.85 6.14 8.97
N PRO A 41 14.82 7.08 9.03
CA PRO A 41 14.48 8.47 9.28
C PRO A 41 13.60 9.10 8.19
N TYR A 42 12.70 9.98 8.62
CA TYR A 42 11.99 10.84 7.68
C TYR A 42 12.97 11.83 7.05
N LYS A 43 12.84 12.01 5.75
CA LYS A 43 13.62 13.00 5.00
C LYS A 43 12.69 13.72 4.03
N ARG A 44 12.58 15.02 4.16
CA ARG A 44 11.77 15.83 3.24
C ARG A 44 12.25 15.62 1.81
N GLY A 45 11.34 15.22 0.93
CA GLY A 45 11.65 14.89 -0.45
C GLY A 45 12.35 13.54 -0.61
N GLY A 46 12.48 12.76 0.46
CA GLY A 46 13.22 11.49 0.46
C GLY A 46 12.48 10.36 -0.23
N THR A 47 13.25 9.53 -0.95
CA THR A 47 12.71 8.43 -1.75
C THR A 47 13.47 7.12 -1.54
N SER A 48 14.43 7.07 -0.64
CA SER A 48 15.25 5.87 -0.42
C SER A 48 15.51 5.61 1.06
N ALA A 49 15.80 4.35 1.39
CA ALA A 49 16.12 3.97 2.76
C ALA A 49 17.46 4.56 3.22
N GLU A 50 18.40 4.77 2.29
CA GLU A 50 19.73 5.30 2.61
C GLU A 50 19.68 6.76 3.04
N SER A 51 18.87 7.56 2.35
CA SER A 51 18.74 8.99 2.67
C SER A 51 17.54 9.30 3.54
N GLY A 52 16.56 8.39 3.61
CA GLY A 52 15.29 8.59 4.30
C GLY A 52 14.14 8.77 3.33
N PHE A 53 12.92 8.72 3.87
CA PHE A 53 11.68 8.85 3.09
C PHE A 53 10.82 10.00 3.59
N ASP A 54 10.13 10.69 2.69
CA ASP A 54 8.91 11.41 3.11
C ASP A 54 7.71 10.44 3.00
N CYS A 55 6.50 10.91 3.36
CA CYS A 55 5.34 10.02 3.45
C CYS A 55 5.01 9.34 2.12
N SER A 56 4.88 10.12 1.06
CA SER A 56 4.53 9.60 -0.26
C SER A 56 5.71 8.87 -0.91
N GLY A 57 6.94 9.27 -0.62
CA GLY A 57 8.14 8.59 -1.08
C GLY A 57 8.25 7.18 -0.51
N PHE A 58 7.90 7.02 0.76
CA PHE A 58 7.86 5.70 1.39
C PHE A 58 6.83 4.78 0.71
N VAL A 59 5.62 5.26 0.54
CA VAL A 59 4.54 4.48 -0.10
C VAL A 59 4.93 4.11 -1.53
N ARG A 60 5.44 5.08 -2.28
CA ARG A 60 5.88 4.85 -3.67
C ARG A 60 6.98 3.80 -3.74
N ALA A 61 7.98 3.87 -2.86
CA ALA A 61 9.07 2.90 -2.82
C ALA A 61 8.57 1.49 -2.49
N MET A 62 7.67 1.37 -1.51
CA MET A 62 7.15 0.06 -1.11
C MET A 62 6.38 -0.60 -2.24
N TYR A 63 5.53 0.14 -2.93
CA TYR A 63 4.76 -0.40 -4.05
C TYR A 63 5.65 -0.75 -5.24
N GLN A 64 6.64 0.06 -5.52
CA GLN A 64 7.58 -0.23 -6.60
C GLN A 64 8.39 -1.49 -6.33
N GLN A 65 8.93 -1.62 -5.11
CA GLN A 65 9.77 -2.76 -4.74
C GLN A 65 9.00 -4.06 -4.65
N THR A 66 7.77 -4.02 -4.14
CA THR A 66 7.02 -5.24 -3.87
C THR A 66 6.12 -5.65 -5.03
N VAL A 67 5.44 -4.69 -5.65
CA VAL A 67 4.39 -4.96 -6.65
C VAL A 67 4.85 -4.55 -8.05
N GLY A 68 5.90 -3.77 -8.15
CA GLY A 68 6.39 -3.27 -9.44
C GLY A 68 5.56 -2.12 -9.99
N LEU A 69 4.74 -1.49 -9.17
CA LEU A 69 3.87 -0.38 -9.56
C LEU A 69 4.49 0.96 -9.14
N LEU A 70 4.66 1.84 -10.10
CA LEU A 70 5.19 3.17 -9.83
C LEU A 70 4.03 4.14 -9.58
N LEU A 71 3.77 4.43 -8.32
CA LEU A 71 2.74 5.40 -7.93
C LEU A 71 3.24 6.84 -8.17
N PRO A 72 2.31 7.80 -8.29
CA PRO A 72 2.72 9.21 -8.37
C PRO A 72 3.55 9.64 -7.18
N ARG A 73 4.26 10.76 -7.32
CA ARG A 73 5.24 11.20 -6.32
C ARG A 73 4.61 11.75 -5.04
N SER A 74 3.51 12.48 -5.15
CA SER A 74 2.90 13.16 -3.99
C SER A 74 1.67 12.42 -3.47
N ALA A 75 1.33 12.67 -2.20
CA ALA A 75 0.20 12.01 -1.54
C ALA A 75 -1.13 12.29 -2.26
N ASP A 76 -1.40 13.55 -2.58
CA ASP A 76 -2.63 13.93 -3.26
C ASP A 76 -2.75 13.31 -4.65
N GLN A 77 -1.63 13.20 -5.38
CA GLN A 77 -1.61 12.53 -6.67
C GLN A 77 -1.83 11.02 -6.52
N GLN A 78 -1.28 10.43 -5.47
CA GLN A 78 -1.51 9.01 -5.17
C GLN A 78 -2.99 8.75 -4.87
N ALA A 79 -3.63 9.66 -4.13
CA ALA A 79 -5.06 9.54 -3.86
C ALA A 79 -5.88 9.63 -5.15
N ALA A 80 -5.54 10.56 -6.04
CA ALA A 80 -6.24 10.75 -7.31
C ALA A 80 -6.09 9.56 -8.26
N ALA A 81 -4.98 8.83 -8.16
CA ALA A 81 -4.65 7.73 -9.07
C ALA A 81 -5.18 6.37 -8.58
N THR A 82 -5.83 6.32 -7.43
CA THR A 82 -6.23 5.05 -6.80
C THR A 82 -7.73 5.02 -6.54
N GLN A 83 -8.25 3.81 -6.32
CA GLN A 83 -9.68 3.58 -6.16
C GLN A 83 -10.15 3.95 -4.75
N THR A 84 -11.18 4.77 -4.66
CA THR A 84 -11.82 5.08 -3.38
C THR A 84 -12.49 3.84 -2.80
N ILE A 85 -12.22 3.56 -1.54
CA ILE A 85 -12.90 2.50 -0.80
C ILE A 85 -13.43 3.08 0.51
N ASP A 86 -14.43 2.39 1.08
CA ASP A 86 -14.95 2.73 2.40
C ASP A 86 -13.93 2.35 3.47
N LYS A 87 -13.84 3.15 4.53
CA LYS A 87 -12.97 2.85 5.67
C LYS A 87 -13.21 1.45 6.22
N LYS A 88 -14.46 0.99 6.19
CA LYS A 88 -14.85 -0.35 6.66
C LYS A 88 -14.30 -1.47 5.80
N GLU A 89 -13.90 -1.16 4.57
CA GLU A 89 -13.38 -2.14 3.63
C GLU A 89 -11.85 -2.23 3.63
N LEU A 90 -11.19 -1.48 4.49
CA LEU A 90 -9.73 -1.44 4.57
C LEU A 90 -9.14 -2.83 4.75
N GLN A 91 -8.16 -3.15 3.91
CA GLN A 91 -7.37 -4.37 3.96
C GLN A 91 -5.89 -4.02 4.00
N PRO A 92 -5.05 -4.87 4.60
CA PRO A 92 -3.60 -4.62 4.60
C PRO A 92 -3.08 -4.35 3.19
N GLY A 93 -2.26 -3.31 3.06
CA GLY A 93 -1.75 -2.86 1.78
C GLY A 93 -2.49 -1.67 1.19
N ASP A 94 -3.72 -1.41 1.63
CA ASP A 94 -4.45 -0.23 1.19
C ASP A 94 -3.80 1.05 1.70
N LEU A 95 -4.12 2.16 1.06
CA LEU A 95 -3.59 3.47 1.43
C LEU A 95 -4.59 4.23 2.30
N VAL A 96 -4.07 4.92 3.30
CA VAL A 96 -4.87 5.79 4.16
C VAL A 96 -4.30 7.20 4.08
N PHE A 97 -5.21 8.18 3.95
CA PHE A 97 -4.83 9.58 3.71
C PHE A 97 -5.33 10.48 4.82
N PHE A 98 -4.54 11.49 5.13
CA PHE A 98 -4.79 12.40 6.25
C PHE A 98 -4.46 13.84 5.88
N ASN A 99 -5.06 14.76 6.62
CA ASN A 99 -4.74 16.19 6.55
C ASN A 99 -3.77 16.53 7.69
N THR A 100 -2.49 16.64 7.39
CA THR A 100 -1.48 16.99 8.40
C THR A 100 -0.87 18.39 8.19
N MET A 101 -1.14 18.98 7.04
CA MET A 101 -0.56 20.27 6.66
C MET A 101 -1.65 21.29 6.29
N ARG A 102 -2.80 21.22 6.98
CA ARG A 102 -3.98 22.06 6.70
C ARG A 102 -4.47 21.91 5.26
N ARG A 103 -4.16 20.79 4.64
CA ARG A 103 -4.53 20.49 3.26
C ARG A 103 -4.96 19.03 3.19
N SER A 104 -6.10 18.77 2.54
CA SER A 104 -6.61 17.42 2.35
C SER A 104 -5.62 16.58 1.55
N PHE A 105 -5.51 15.31 1.91
CA PHE A 105 -4.64 14.34 1.25
C PHE A 105 -3.17 14.79 1.22
N SER A 106 -2.73 15.47 2.27
CA SER A 106 -1.34 15.91 2.40
C SER A 106 -0.43 14.85 3.00
N HIS A 107 -1.01 13.81 3.60
CA HIS A 107 -0.25 12.73 4.23
C HIS A 107 -0.82 11.38 3.83
N VAL A 108 0.04 10.37 3.71
CA VAL A 108 -0.34 9.02 3.28
C VAL A 108 0.46 7.97 4.06
N GLY A 109 -0.21 6.85 4.35
CA GLY A 109 0.42 5.67 4.92
C GLY A 109 -0.17 4.41 4.34
N ILE A 110 0.37 3.28 4.73
CA ILE A 110 -0.07 1.96 4.30
C ILE A 110 -0.78 1.27 5.47
N TYR A 111 -2.01 0.86 5.24
CA TYR A 111 -2.79 0.13 6.25
C TYR A 111 -2.17 -1.24 6.46
N VAL A 112 -1.96 -1.63 7.71
CA VAL A 112 -1.34 -2.92 8.05
C VAL A 112 -2.30 -3.88 8.75
N GLY A 113 -3.57 -3.49 8.93
CA GLY A 113 -4.57 -4.28 9.62
C GLY A 113 -4.80 -3.80 11.04
N TYR A 114 -5.91 -4.25 11.63
CA TYR A 114 -6.27 -3.98 13.03
C TYR A 114 -6.32 -2.48 13.37
N GLY A 115 -6.73 -1.66 12.40
CA GLY A 115 -6.84 -0.22 12.60
C GLY A 115 -5.51 0.51 12.64
N LYS A 116 -4.43 -0.11 12.19
CA LYS A 116 -3.08 0.47 12.25
C LYS A 116 -2.51 0.72 10.84
N PHE A 117 -1.61 1.68 10.77
CA PHE A 117 -0.93 2.00 9.51
C PHE A 117 0.54 2.31 9.76
N ILE A 118 1.36 2.04 8.75
CA ILE A 118 2.79 2.34 8.76
C ILE A 118 3.06 3.52 7.83
N HIS A 119 3.90 4.44 8.26
CA HIS A 119 4.17 5.65 7.50
C HIS A 119 5.49 6.30 7.91
N ALA A 120 5.98 7.20 7.05
CA ALA A 120 7.06 8.12 7.37
C ALA A 120 6.40 9.44 7.79
N PRO A 121 6.38 9.76 9.10
CA PRO A 121 5.44 10.78 9.59
C PRO A 121 5.87 12.23 9.36
N ARG A 122 7.09 12.62 9.75
CA ARG A 122 7.52 14.02 9.72
C ARG A 122 8.99 14.13 10.05
N SER A 123 9.57 15.31 9.78
CA SER A 123 10.97 15.61 10.14
C SER A 123 11.21 15.38 11.63
N GLY A 124 12.35 14.76 11.94
CA GLY A 124 12.72 14.44 13.31
C GLY A 124 12.16 13.13 13.81
N ALA A 125 11.31 12.46 13.02
CA ALA A 125 10.75 11.16 13.36
C ALA A 125 11.21 10.13 12.33
N GLU A 126 10.73 8.90 12.48
CA GLU A 126 11.15 7.77 11.65
C GLU A 126 9.92 6.97 11.23
N VAL A 127 10.10 6.10 10.24
CA VAL A 127 9.05 5.16 9.82
C VAL A 127 8.56 4.41 11.05
N ARG A 128 7.25 4.43 11.26
CA ARG A 128 6.62 3.79 12.44
C ARG A 128 5.19 3.40 12.16
N VAL A 129 4.65 2.52 13.02
CA VAL A 129 3.25 2.11 13.00
C VAL A 129 2.48 2.98 13.97
N GLU A 130 1.30 3.45 13.57
CA GLU A 130 0.41 4.23 14.44
C GLU A 130 -1.02 3.71 14.31
N ASP A 131 -1.83 4.03 15.32
CA ASP A 131 -3.22 3.60 15.41
C ASP A 131 -4.14 4.70 14.87
N MET A 132 -4.98 4.34 13.91
CA MET A 132 -5.91 5.28 13.27
C MET A 132 -7.00 5.78 14.22
N SER A 133 -7.26 5.07 15.32
CA SER A 133 -8.27 5.45 16.29
C SER A 133 -7.82 6.56 17.24
N ILE A 134 -6.51 6.81 17.29
CA ILE A 134 -5.98 7.92 18.08
C ILE A 134 -6.56 9.23 17.56
N SER A 135 -7.01 10.08 18.46
CA SER A 135 -7.73 11.31 18.15
C SER A 135 -7.06 12.16 17.08
N TYR A 136 -5.74 12.30 17.15
CA TYR A 136 -4.96 13.05 16.15
C TYR A 136 -5.24 12.56 14.73
N TRP A 137 -5.17 11.23 14.52
CA TRP A 137 -5.36 10.62 13.20
C TRP A 137 -6.83 10.51 12.82
N ALA A 138 -7.68 10.15 13.79
CA ALA A 138 -9.12 9.99 13.53
C ALA A 138 -9.74 11.28 13.00
N ARG A 139 -9.33 12.43 13.55
CA ARG A 139 -9.86 13.73 13.14
C ARG A 139 -9.29 14.21 11.80
N ARG A 140 -8.15 13.69 11.39
CA ARG A 140 -7.46 14.10 10.16
C ARG A 140 -7.68 13.17 8.98
N PHE A 141 -8.38 12.08 9.19
CA PHE A 141 -8.61 11.08 8.16
C PHE A 141 -9.40 11.67 7.00
N ASN A 142 -8.83 11.58 5.78
CA ASN A 142 -9.47 12.07 4.55
C ASN A 142 -10.09 10.95 3.72
N GLY A 143 -9.58 9.74 3.80
CA GLY A 143 -10.13 8.64 3.04
C GLY A 143 -9.17 7.48 2.85
N ALA A 144 -9.70 6.39 2.38
CA ALA A 144 -8.97 5.16 2.08
C ALA A 144 -9.00 4.92 0.57
N ARG A 145 -7.91 4.35 0.06
CA ARG A 145 -7.76 4.06 -1.37
C ARG A 145 -7.16 2.68 -1.54
N ARG A 146 -7.53 2.02 -2.61
CA ARG A 146 -6.94 0.73 -2.99
C ARG A 146 -6.16 0.89 -4.28
N VAL A 147 -4.91 0.42 -4.26
CA VAL A 147 -4.07 0.42 -5.44
C VAL A 147 -4.47 -0.74 -6.32
N ALA A 148 -4.67 -0.47 -7.62
CA ALA A 148 -4.96 -1.52 -8.58
C ALA A 148 -3.75 -2.43 -8.73
N THR A 149 -3.98 -3.74 -8.68
CA THR A 149 -2.93 -4.72 -8.94
C THR A 149 -2.63 -4.76 -10.46
N SER A 150 -1.60 -5.50 -10.85
CA SER A 150 -1.16 -5.54 -12.24
C SER A 150 -2.27 -5.85 -13.24
N SER A 151 -3.18 -6.78 -12.93
CA SER A 151 -4.28 -7.13 -13.82
C SER A 151 -5.32 -6.01 -13.90
N THR A 152 -5.55 -5.29 -12.80
CA THR A 152 -6.47 -4.17 -12.76
C THR A 152 -5.80 -2.90 -13.29
N GLY A 153 -4.47 -2.83 -13.20
CA GLY A 153 -3.70 -1.73 -13.75
C GLY A 153 -3.87 -1.59 -15.26
N GLU A 154 -3.97 -2.69 -15.96
CA GLU A 154 -4.24 -2.69 -17.40
C GLU A 154 -5.59 -2.06 -17.71
N ASN A 155 -6.61 -2.39 -16.91
CA ASN A 155 -7.93 -1.81 -17.07
C ASN A 155 -7.92 -0.29 -16.81
N LEU A 156 -7.14 0.17 -15.85
CA LEU A 156 -7.01 1.59 -15.58
C LEU A 156 -6.35 2.33 -16.74
N VAL A 157 -5.32 1.74 -17.34
CA VAL A 157 -4.66 2.32 -18.52
C VAL A 157 -5.64 2.40 -19.68
N SER A 158 -6.41 1.35 -19.89
CA SER A 158 -7.44 1.32 -20.94
C SER A 158 -8.52 2.38 -20.71
N ALA A 159 -8.92 2.60 -19.47
CA ALA A 159 -9.94 3.58 -19.12
C ALA A 159 -9.49 5.02 -19.38
N LYS A 160 -8.20 5.28 -19.42
CA LYS A 160 -7.65 6.60 -19.71
C LYS A 160 -7.56 6.91 -21.20
N GLN A 161 -7.72 5.91 -22.01
CA GLN A 161 -7.74 6.05 -23.46
C GLN A 161 -9.15 6.28 -23.97
#